data_1e187fdb5b2e5e1692d510b992b84e80
#
_entry.id   1e187fdb5b2e5e1692d510b992b84e80
#
_cell.length_a   1.000
_cell.length_b   1.000
_cell.length_c   1.000
_cell.angle_alpha   90.00
_cell.angle_beta   90.00
_cell.angle_gamma   90.00
#
_symmetry.space_group_name_H-M   'P 1'
#
loop_
_entity.id
_entity.type
_entity.pdbx_description
1 polymer ?
#
loop_
_entity_poly.entity_id
_entity_poly.type
_entity_poly.pdbx_seq_one_letter_code
_entity_poly.pdbx_strand_id
1 'polypeptide(L)'
;GEQASVHSTRLPNTNTTTTSHTHTKRRAPEREKGSIDARALCLDSFVAGESVPFAPPAMANAASGMAVDDECKLKFLELKAKRTYRFIIYKIDEKKKMVVVEKVGEPVLNYDDFAASLPANECRYAIFDYDFVTEENCQKSKIFFIAWSPDTSRVRSKMIYASSKDRFKRELDGIQVELQATDPTEVGLDVIRGRAN
;
A
#
# COMPACT_ATOMS: atom_id res chain seq x y z
N GLY A 1 14.61 26.39 -56.48
CA GLY A 1 13.57 27.39 -56.40
C GLY A 1 12.53 26.89 -55.40
N GLU A 2 12.08 27.46 -54.39
CA GLU A 2 11.80 28.84 -54.02
C GLU A 2 11.64 28.92 -52.50
N GLN A 3 12.13 29.99 -51.97
CA GLN A 3 12.12 30.43 -50.57
C GLN A 3 10.74 30.98 -50.15
N ALA A 4 10.68 31.18 -48.83
CA ALA A 4 9.83 32.12 -48.08
C ALA A 4 8.68 31.43 -47.33
N SER A 5 8.33 31.77 -46.09
CA SER A 5 8.56 32.98 -45.32
C SER A 5 8.07 32.73 -43.88
N VAL A 6 8.84 33.29 -42.97
CA VAL A 6 8.55 33.49 -41.55
C VAL A 6 7.29 34.34 -41.35
N HIS A 7 6.42 33.95 -40.44
CA HIS A 7 5.56 34.93 -39.71
C HIS A 7 5.49 34.62 -38.22
N SER A 8 6.31 35.40 -37.53
CA SER A 8 6.23 35.71 -36.13
C SER A 8 4.97 36.55 -35.88
N THR A 9 4.10 36.16 -34.96
CA THR A 9 3.10 37.09 -34.40
C THR A 9 3.12 37.03 -32.88
N ARG A 10 3.44 38.14 -32.36
CA ARG A 10 3.65 38.60 -31.01
C ARG A 10 2.35 38.68 -30.21
N LEU A 11 2.47 38.43 -28.89
CA LEU A 11 1.54 38.65 -27.82
C LEU A 11 0.90 40.08 -27.79
N PRO A 12 -0.20 40.26 -27.09
CA PRO A 12 -0.11 41.24 -26.03
C PRO A 12 -0.58 40.76 -24.65
N ASN A 13 0.20 41.21 -23.72
CA ASN A 13 -0.02 41.36 -22.30
C ASN A 13 -1.13 42.42 -22.04
N THR A 14 -1.92 42.25 -21.01
CA THR A 14 -2.56 43.17 -20.06
C THR A 14 -3.72 42.42 -19.43
N ASN A 15 -4.04 42.45 -18.15
CA ASN A 15 -4.08 43.51 -17.18
C ASN A 15 -4.15 42.96 -15.75
N THR A 16 -3.43 43.63 -14.92
CA THR A 16 -3.53 43.79 -13.48
C THR A 16 -4.94 44.16 -13.04
N THR A 17 -5.48 43.48 -12.03
CA THR A 17 -6.49 44.08 -11.14
C THR A 17 -6.21 43.63 -9.71
N THR A 18 -5.66 44.52 -8.98
CA THR A 18 -5.55 44.62 -7.54
C THR A 18 -6.94 44.87 -6.96
N THR A 19 -7.37 44.07 -6.00
CA THR A 19 -8.42 44.48 -5.07
C THR A 19 -8.09 44.00 -3.68
N SER A 20 -7.86 44.96 -2.85
CA SER A 20 -7.54 44.94 -1.42
C SER A 20 -8.76 44.67 -0.52
N HIS A 21 -8.42 44.19 0.70
CA HIS A 21 -9.15 44.31 1.96
C HIS A 21 -10.40 43.45 2.20
N THR A 22 -10.32 42.54 3.20
CA THR A 22 -10.74 42.93 4.56
C THR A 22 -10.27 41.95 5.61
N HIS A 23 -9.57 42.49 6.56
CA HIS A 23 -9.27 41.93 7.87
C HIS A 23 -10.55 41.62 8.63
N THR A 24 -10.81 40.38 9.02
CA THR A 24 -11.75 40.10 10.10
C THR A 24 -11.04 39.27 11.16
N LYS A 25 -10.61 39.98 12.16
CA LYS A 25 -10.13 39.56 13.46
C LYS A 25 -11.27 38.85 14.19
N ARG A 26 -11.25 37.55 14.39
CA ARG A 26 -12.13 36.87 15.34
C ARG A 26 -11.32 36.37 16.54
N ARG A 27 -11.66 37.03 17.61
CA ARG A 27 -11.40 36.96 19.02
C ARG A 27 -11.50 35.52 19.58
N ALA A 28 -10.49 35.09 20.33
CA ALA A 28 -10.50 33.89 21.14
C ALA A 28 -11.44 34.03 22.34
N PRO A 29 -12.09 32.97 22.80
CA PRO A 29 -12.77 32.98 24.09
C PRO A 29 -11.81 32.63 25.20
N GLU A 30 -11.95 33.39 26.27
CA GLU A 30 -11.22 33.34 27.53
C GLU A 30 -11.45 32.03 28.30
N ARG A 31 -10.41 31.65 29.00
CA ARG A 31 -10.38 30.61 30.04
C ARG A 31 -11.19 31.05 31.26
N GLU A 32 -12.22 30.32 31.61
CA GLU A 32 -12.75 30.33 32.96
C GLU A 32 -11.92 29.42 33.91
N LYS A 33 -11.42 30.03 34.94
CA LYS A 33 -10.81 29.37 36.10
C LYS A 33 -11.93 28.96 37.04
N GLY A 34 -12.25 27.69 37.11
CA GLY A 34 -13.05 27.11 38.18
C GLY A 34 -12.14 26.63 39.32
N SER A 35 -12.25 27.35 40.43
CA SER A 35 -11.76 26.97 41.73
C SER A 35 -12.48 25.73 42.25
N ILE A 36 -11.75 24.73 42.70
CA ILE A 36 -12.31 23.63 43.49
C ILE A 36 -11.51 23.45 44.76
N ASP A 37 -12.32 23.53 45.80
CA ASP A 37 -11.96 23.37 47.18
C ASP A 37 -11.32 22.01 47.49
N ALA A 38 -10.32 22.12 48.35
CA ALA A 38 -9.76 21.04 49.13
C ALA A 38 -10.72 20.62 50.24
N ARG A 39 -11.00 19.33 50.34
CA ARG A 39 -11.17 18.60 51.61
C ARG A 39 -11.74 17.21 51.40
N ALA A 40 -10.94 16.21 51.64
CA ALA A 40 -11.21 15.19 52.64
C ALA A 40 -10.10 14.14 52.62
N LEU A 41 -9.38 14.14 53.71
CA LEU A 41 -8.50 13.08 54.18
C LEU A 41 -9.29 11.81 54.44
N CYS A 42 -8.83 10.68 53.94
CA CYS A 42 -8.93 9.39 54.64
C CYS A 42 -7.66 8.60 54.32
N LEU A 43 -6.79 8.51 55.31
CA LEU A 43 -5.83 7.42 55.45
C LEU A 43 -6.60 6.11 55.58
N ASP A 44 -6.19 5.09 54.91
CA ASP A 44 -5.72 3.85 55.53
C ASP A 44 -5.40 2.78 54.50
N SER A 45 -4.42 2.01 54.87
CA SER A 45 -3.99 0.70 54.39
C SER A 45 -3.01 0.65 53.22
N PHE A 46 -1.77 0.83 53.65
CA PHE A 46 -0.59 0.23 53.06
C PHE A 46 -0.70 -1.30 53.10
N VAL A 47 -0.94 -1.92 51.96
CA VAL A 47 -0.70 -3.35 51.73
C VAL A 47 0.43 -3.46 50.74
N ALA A 48 1.51 -4.02 51.25
CA ALA A 48 2.75 -4.27 50.55
C ALA A 48 2.54 -5.17 49.29
N GLY A 49 3.18 -4.76 48.23
CA GLY A 49 3.92 -5.51 47.25
C GLY A 49 3.34 -6.85 46.78
N GLU A 50 2.78 -6.82 45.63
CA GLU A 50 3.05 -7.88 44.64
C GLU A 50 3.30 -7.20 43.31
N SER A 51 4.59 -7.16 42.95
CA SER A 51 5.00 -6.89 41.59
C SER A 51 4.46 -8.02 40.72
N VAL A 52 3.29 -7.83 40.12
CA VAL A 52 2.82 -8.66 39.02
C VAL A 52 3.82 -8.46 37.90
N PRO A 53 4.54 -9.51 37.50
CA PRO A 53 5.37 -9.41 36.32
C PRO A 53 4.43 -9.05 35.17
N PHE A 54 4.69 -7.92 34.53
CA PHE A 54 4.08 -7.57 33.25
C PHE A 54 4.51 -8.66 32.26
N ALA A 55 3.73 -9.71 32.21
CA ALA A 55 3.85 -10.70 31.16
C ALA A 55 3.51 -9.95 29.86
N PRO A 56 4.41 -9.93 28.87
CA PRO A 56 4.04 -9.42 27.56
C PRO A 56 2.80 -10.19 27.11
N PRO A 57 1.85 -9.54 26.44
CA PRO A 57 0.63 -10.22 25.99
C PRO A 57 1.07 -11.46 25.22
N ALA A 58 0.76 -12.63 25.77
CA ALA A 58 0.98 -13.87 25.11
C ALA A 58 0.36 -13.74 23.74
N MET A 59 1.16 -13.86 22.70
CA MET A 59 0.72 -13.97 21.32
C MET A 59 -0.08 -15.25 21.18
N ALA A 60 -1.28 -15.25 21.74
CA ALA A 60 -2.28 -16.27 21.55
C ALA A 60 -2.92 -16.03 20.19
N ASN A 61 -2.17 -16.26 19.17
CA ASN A 61 -2.65 -16.67 17.86
C ASN A 61 -1.47 -17.36 17.17
N ALA A 62 -1.45 -18.67 17.27
CA ALA A 62 -0.74 -19.50 16.31
C ALA A 62 -1.46 -19.32 14.95
N ALA A 63 -1.44 -18.11 14.41
CA ALA A 63 -1.83 -17.86 13.05
C ALA A 63 -0.83 -18.61 12.19
N SER A 64 -1.26 -19.72 11.60
CA SER A 64 -0.49 -20.40 10.57
C SER A 64 -0.13 -19.36 9.52
N GLY A 65 1.15 -19.21 9.24
CA GLY A 65 1.62 -18.25 8.25
C GLY A 65 2.90 -17.52 8.68
N MET A 66 3.62 -17.02 7.70
CA MET A 66 4.84 -16.26 7.91
C MET A 66 4.54 -14.86 8.46
N ALA A 67 5.47 -14.28 9.22
CA ALA A 67 5.40 -12.88 9.61
C ALA A 67 5.55 -11.99 8.37
N VAL A 68 5.12 -10.74 8.46
CA VAL A 68 5.23 -9.75 7.38
C VAL A 68 6.18 -8.66 7.84
N ASP A 69 7.15 -8.34 7.02
CA ASP A 69 8.06 -7.23 7.26
C ASP A 69 7.31 -5.89 7.13
N ASP A 70 7.61 -4.95 7.99
CA ASP A 70 6.98 -3.62 7.95
C ASP A 70 7.31 -2.87 6.66
N GLU A 71 8.47 -3.14 6.04
CA GLU A 71 8.81 -2.60 4.72
C GLU A 71 7.79 -3.00 3.66
N CYS A 72 7.24 -4.21 3.71
CA CYS A 72 6.21 -4.65 2.79
C CYS A 72 4.97 -3.75 2.85
N LYS A 73 4.56 -3.38 4.05
CA LYS A 73 3.41 -2.48 4.27
C LYS A 73 3.70 -1.06 3.80
N LEU A 74 4.89 -0.55 4.11
CA LEU A 74 5.30 0.80 3.71
C LEU A 74 5.32 0.94 2.19
N LYS A 75 5.95 0.00 1.48
CA LYS A 75 5.99 0.00 0.02
C LYS A 75 4.60 -0.13 -0.61
N PHE A 76 3.74 -0.95 -0.03
CA PHE A 76 2.36 -1.06 -0.48
C PHE A 76 1.58 0.24 -0.29
N LEU A 77 1.74 0.91 0.85
CA LEU A 77 1.11 2.22 1.10
C LEU A 77 1.62 3.31 0.14
N GLU A 78 2.91 3.30 -0.19
CA GLU A 78 3.49 4.19 -1.20
C GLU A 78 2.88 3.94 -2.59
N LEU A 79 2.70 2.68 -2.97
CA LEU A 79 2.02 2.32 -4.21
C LEU A 79 0.57 2.79 -4.19
N LYS A 80 -0.20 2.47 -3.13
CA LYS A 80 -1.62 2.81 -3.01
C LYS A 80 -1.88 4.32 -2.98
N ALA A 81 -1.09 5.07 -2.21
CA ALA A 81 -1.32 6.50 -1.99
C ALA A 81 -0.68 7.40 -3.04
N LYS A 82 0.53 7.10 -3.45
CA LYS A 82 1.36 7.95 -4.31
C LYS A 82 1.55 7.42 -5.73
N ARG A 83 1.18 6.17 -5.97
CA ARG A 83 1.44 5.49 -7.26
C ARG A 83 2.91 5.51 -7.66
N THR A 84 3.79 5.45 -6.67
CA THR A 84 5.25 5.48 -6.84
C THR A 84 5.78 4.25 -7.54
N TYR A 85 5.05 3.15 -7.47
CA TYR A 85 5.42 1.88 -8.07
C TYR A 85 4.28 1.34 -8.93
N ARG A 86 4.64 0.69 -10.06
CA ARG A 86 3.69 -0.05 -10.90
C ARG A 86 3.39 -1.42 -10.33
N PHE A 87 4.41 -2.07 -9.78
CA PHE A 87 4.26 -3.38 -9.15
C PHE A 87 5.27 -3.57 -8.00
N ILE A 88 4.96 -4.50 -7.12
CA ILE A 88 5.86 -4.92 -6.03
C ILE A 88 5.85 -6.44 -5.99
N ILE A 89 7.03 -7.06 -5.96
CA ILE A 89 7.20 -8.49 -5.82
C ILE A 89 7.72 -8.78 -4.42
N TYR A 90 7.09 -9.74 -3.75
CA TYR A 90 7.42 -10.17 -2.41
C TYR A 90 7.86 -11.63 -2.41
N LYS A 91 8.81 -11.91 -1.55
CA LYS A 91 9.37 -13.24 -1.34
C LYS A 91 9.22 -13.66 0.11
N ILE A 92 9.00 -14.94 0.36
CA ILE A 92 9.11 -15.51 1.70
C ILE A 92 10.54 -15.90 1.95
N ASP A 93 11.16 -15.31 2.97
CA ASP A 93 12.44 -15.73 3.49
C ASP A 93 12.20 -16.84 4.53
N GLU A 94 12.47 -18.08 4.15
CA GLU A 94 12.29 -19.24 5.04
C GLU A 94 13.22 -19.20 6.27
N LYS A 95 14.38 -18.55 6.18
CA LYS A 95 15.33 -18.42 7.29
C LYS A 95 14.82 -17.46 8.34
N LYS A 96 14.30 -16.32 7.91
CA LYS A 96 13.71 -15.29 8.78
C LYS A 96 12.26 -15.59 9.14
N LYS A 97 11.62 -16.52 8.44
CA LYS A 97 10.18 -16.85 8.55
C LYS A 97 9.27 -15.63 8.35
N MET A 98 9.61 -14.80 7.40
CA MET A 98 8.86 -13.57 7.10
C MET A 98 8.78 -13.30 5.60
N VAL A 99 7.77 -12.54 5.22
CA VAL A 99 7.61 -12.00 3.87
C VAL A 99 8.42 -10.72 3.78
N VAL A 100 9.23 -10.59 2.74
CA VAL A 100 10.09 -9.42 2.47
C VAL A 100 9.87 -8.92 1.06
N VAL A 101 10.18 -7.66 0.81
CA VAL A 101 10.19 -7.07 -0.54
C VAL A 101 11.40 -7.61 -1.30
N GLU A 102 11.18 -8.14 -2.49
CA GLU A 102 12.25 -8.60 -3.39
C GLU A 102 12.55 -7.57 -4.47
N LYS A 103 11.50 -7.05 -5.11
CA LYS A 103 11.62 -6.10 -6.22
C LYS A 103 10.46 -5.14 -6.24
N VAL A 104 10.74 -3.90 -6.60
CA VAL A 104 9.74 -2.87 -6.90
C VAL A 104 9.89 -2.45 -8.36
N GLY A 105 8.79 -2.24 -9.04
CA GLY A 105 8.76 -1.76 -10.42
C GLY A 105 8.39 -0.29 -10.46
N GLU A 106 9.14 0.49 -11.22
CA GLU A 106 8.87 1.91 -11.44
C GLU A 106 7.54 2.13 -12.19
N PRO A 107 6.91 3.31 -12.07
CA PRO A 107 5.61 3.60 -12.70
C PRO A 107 5.62 3.52 -14.23
N VAL A 108 6.80 3.71 -14.84
CA VAL A 108 6.99 3.67 -16.31
C VAL A 108 7.06 2.26 -16.87
N LEU A 109 7.25 1.25 -16.02
CA LEU A 109 7.35 -0.14 -16.44
C LEU A 109 6.00 -0.66 -16.91
N ASN A 110 6.06 -1.51 -17.94
CA ASN A 110 4.90 -2.10 -18.54
C ASN A 110 4.54 -3.44 -17.88
N TYR A 111 3.43 -4.00 -18.33
CA TYR A 111 2.98 -5.32 -17.90
C TYR A 111 3.98 -6.44 -18.24
N ASP A 112 4.62 -6.35 -19.41
CA ASP A 112 5.60 -7.36 -19.86
C ASP A 112 6.83 -7.38 -18.92
N ASP A 113 7.25 -6.23 -18.42
CA ASP A 113 8.34 -6.11 -17.44
C ASP A 113 7.96 -6.77 -16.11
N PHE A 114 6.70 -6.62 -15.72
CA PHE A 114 6.16 -7.30 -14.55
C PHE A 114 6.17 -8.82 -14.73
N ALA A 115 5.62 -9.31 -15.84
CA ALA A 115 5.57 -10.74 -16.14
C ALA A 115 6.97 -11.36 -16.23
N ALA A 116 7.93 -10.65 -16.85
CA ALA A 116 9.33 -11.07 -16.92
C ALA A 116 10.04 -11.09 -15.56
N SER A 117 9.52 -10.35 -14.60
CA SER A 117 10.07 -10.29 -13.22
C SER A 117 9.63 -11.46 -12.35
N LEU A 118 8.63 -12.25 -12.78
CA LEU A 118 8.17 -13.43 -12.05
C LEU A 118 9.07 -14.63 -12.38
N PRO A 119 9.67 -15.28 -11.37
CA PRO A 119 10.52 -16.47 -11.60
C PRO A 119 9.68 -17.68 -12.03
N ALA A 120 10.17 -18.43 -12.99
CA ALA A 120 9.48 -19.62 -13.51
C ALA A 120 9.46 -20.80 -12.52
N ASN A 121 10.39 -20.85 -11.56
CA ASN A 121 10.62 -22.01 -10.68
C ASN A 121 10.35 -21.75 -9.21
N GLU A 122 9.96 -20.54 -8.83
CA GLU A 122 9.79 -20.17 -7.43
C GLU A 122 8.46 -19.43 -7.23
N CYS A 123 7.84 -19.68 -6.08
CA CYS A 123 6.61 -18.98 -5.70
C CYS A 123 6.91 -17.55 -5.30
N ARG A 124 5.98 -16.63 -5.61
CA ARG A 124 6.03 -15.21 -5.22
C ARG A 124 4.63 -14.69 -4.91
N TYR A 125 4.58 -13.62 -4.13
CA TYR A 125 3.43 -12.74 -4.12
C TYR A 125 3.76 -11.50 -4.91
N ALA A 126 2.79 -10.97 -5.62
CA ALA A 126 2.96 -9.74 -6.35
C ALA A 126 1.74 -8.83 -6.17
N ILE A 127 2.01 -7.54 -6.13
CA ILE A 127 1.00 -6.50 -6.23
C ILE A 127 1.22 -5.80 -7.57
N PHE A 128 0.15 -5.65 -8.32
CA PHE A 128 0.15 -4.92 -9.60
C PHE A 128 -0.94 -3.85 -9.60
N ASP A 129 -0.57 -2.63 -9.91
CA ASP A 129 -1.50 -1.53 -10.08
C ASP A 129 -1.89 -1.41 -11.56
N TYR A 130 -3.13 -1.79 -11.85
CA TYR A 130 -3.65 -1.79 -13.21
C TYR A 130 -4.56 -0.60 -13.46
N ASP A 131 -4.13 0.26 -14.39
CA ASP A 131 -4.90 1.40 -14.87
C ASP A 131 -5.71 1.00 -16.09
N PHE A 132 -6.98 1.35 -16.12
CA PHE A 132 -7.86 1.10 -17.24
C PHE A 132 -8.89 2.22 -17.43
N VAL A 133 -9.43 2.31 -18.64
CA VAL A 133 -10.49 3.25 -18.97
C VAL A 133 -11.78 2.47 -19.12
N THR A 134 -12.82 2.89 -18.42
CA THR A 134 -14.16 2.29 -18.54
C THR A 134 -14.84 2.72 -19.83
N GLU A 135 -15.92 2.04 -20.20
CA GLU A 135 -16.75 2.39 -21.36
C GLU A 135 -17.29 3.83 -21.31
N GLU A 136 -17.47 4.36 -20.09
CA GLU A 136 -17.88 5.75 -19.82
C GLU A 136 -16.72 6.76 -19.98
N ASN A 137 -15.57 6.33 -20.50
CA ASN A 137 -14.33 7.12 -20.61
C ASN A 137 -13.79 7.66 -19.27
N CYS A 138 -14.07 6.95 -18.18
CA CYS A 138 -13.51 7.27 -16.87
C CYS A 138 -12.24 6.46 -16.63
N GLN A 139 -11.16 7.15 -16.29
CA GLN A 139 -9.92 6.48 -15.89
C GLN A 139 -10.06 5.91 -14.47
N LYS A 140 -9.91 4.62 -14.34
CA LYS A 140 -9.93 3.89 -13.06
C LYS A 140 -8.67 3.05 -12.91
N SER A 141 -8.39 2.66 -11.68
CA SER A 141 -7.30 1.73 -11.39
C SER A 141 -7.74 0.71 -10.37
N LYS A 142 -7.22 -0.49 -10.48
CA LYS A 142 -7.44 -1.58 -9.52
C LYS A 142 -6.11 -2.17 -9.07
N ILE A 143 -6.01 -2.43 -7.78
CA ILE A 143 -4.85 -3.08 -7.18
C ILE A 143 -5.10 -4.58 -7.15
N PHE A 144 -4.29 -5.31 -7.90
CA PHE A 144 -4.31 -6.76 -7.99
C PHE A 144 -3.31 -7.36 -7.02
N PHE A 145 -3.75 -8.35 -6.25
CA PHE A 145 -2.89 -9.25 -5.51
C PHE A 145 -2.76 -10.56 -6.28
N ILE A 146 -1.54 -10.91 -6.67
CA ILE A 146 -1.25 -12.09 -7.47
C ILE A 146 -0.44 -13.06 -6.63
N ALA A 147 -0.99 -14.25 -6.42
CA ALA A 147 -0.29 -15.37 -5.80
C ALA A 147 0.31 -16.25 -6.90
N TRP A 148 1.60 -16.04 -7.17
CA TRP A 148 2.34 -16.80 -8.17
C TRP A 148 2.88 -18.10 -7.58
N SER A 149 2.46 -19.23 -8.12
CA SER A 149 2.84 -20.56 -7.64
C SER A 149 3.05 -21.53 -8.81
N PRO A 150 4.15 -21.40 -9.57
CA PRO A 150 4.36 -22.19 -10.78
C PRO A 150 4.46 -23.69 -10.49
N ASP A 151 4.04 -24.51 -11.45
CA ASP A 151 3.99 -25.95 -11.28
C ASP A 151 5.38 -26.58 -11.08
N THR A 152 6.39 -25.94 -11.62
CA THR A 152 7.79 -26.31 -11.46
C THR A 152 8.36 -26.02 -10.07
N SER A 153 7.68 -25.23 -9.24
CA SER A 153 8.14 -24.88 -7.91
C SER A 153 8.04 -26.05 -6.92
N ARG A 154 8.87 -26.01 -5.88
CA ARG A 154 8.91 -27.06 -4.85
C ARG A 154 7.58 -27.10 -4.08
N VAL A 155 7.05 -28.30 -3.86
CA VAL A 155 5.81 -28.55 -3.12
C VAL A 155 5.82 -27.88 -1.75
N ARG A 156 6.95 -27.92 -1.03
CA ARG A 156 7.11 -27.26 0.27
C ARG A 156 6.89 -25.74 0.16
N SER A 157 7.47 -25.09 -0.84
CA SER A 157 7.28 -23.65 -1.08
C SER A 157 5.82 -23.35 -1.38
N LYS A 158 5.17 -24.12 -2.26
CA LYS A 158 3.73 -23.97 -2.54
C LYS A 158 2.90 -24.01 -1.27
N MET A 159 3.15 -24.97 -0.37
CA MET A 159 2.43 -25.11 0.91
C MET A 159 2.64 -23.89 1.82
N ILE A 160 3.89 -23.41 1.93
CA ILE A 160 4.23 -22.23 2.75
C ILE A 160 3.53 -20.98 2.21
N TYR A 161 3.60 -20.75 0.91
CA TYR A 161 2.92 -19.62 0.26
C TYR A 161 1.41 -19.74 0.39
N ALA A 162 0.81 -20.90 0.17
CA ALA A 162 -0.63 -21.09 0.36
C ALA A 162 -1.09 -20.80 1.79
N SER A 163 -0.36 -21.28 2.81
CA SER A 163 -0.71 -21.08 4.22
C SER A 163 -0.49 -19.64 4.71
N SER A 164 0.39 -18.89 4.07
CA SER A 164 0.72 -17.52 4.45
C SER A 164 -0.08 -16.46 3.68
N LYS A 165 -0.74 -16.84 2.60
CA LYS A 165 -1.46 -15.95 1.68
C LYS A 165 -2.49 -15.07 2.40
N ASP A 166 -3.37 -15.67 3.16
CA ASP A 166 -4.47 -14.95 3.82
C ASP A 166 -3.97 -13.99 4.91
N ARG A 167 -2.92 -14.37 5.62
CA ARG A 167 -2.29 -13.50 6.59
C ARG A 167 -1.63 -12.31 5.90
N PHE A 168 -0.84 -12.54 4.87
CA PHE A 168 -0.18 -11.49 4.12
C PHE A 168 -1.18 -10.52 3.50
N LYS A 169 -2.25 -11.03 2.90
CA LYS A 169 -3.31 -10.21 2.32
C LYS A 169 -4.02 -9.32 3.35
N ARG A 170 -4.24 -9.80 4.58
CA ARG A 170 -4.83 -8.98 5.67
C ARG A 170 -3.94 -7.83 6.11
N GLU A 171 -2.64 -7.98 6.01
CA GLU A 171 -1.68 -6.91 6.33
C GLU A 171 -1.61 -5.82 5.25
N LEU A 172 -2.08 -6.13 4.03
CA LEU A 172 -2.13 -5.21 2.89
C LEU A 172 -3.57 -4.74 2.67
N ASP A 173 -3.96 -3.68 3.38
CA ASP A 173 -5.31 -3.11 3.25
C ASP A 173 -5.48 -2.32 1.94
N GLY A 174 -6.47 -2.72 1.12
CA GLY A 174 -6.83 -2.03 -0.12
C GLY A 174 -6.63 -2.85 -1.40
N ILE A 175 -6.38 -4.14 -1.29
CA ILE A 175 -6.43 -5.08 -2.41
C ILE A 175 -7.87 -5.19 -2.90
N GLN A 176 -8.07 -5.01 -4.20
CA GLN A 176 -9.39 -5.03 -4.82
C GLN A 176 -9.67 -6.34 -5.56
N VAL A 177 -8.66 -6.93 -6.16
CA VAL A 177 -8.77 -8.18 -6.91
C VAL A 177 -7.70 -9.16 -6.48
N GLU A 178 -8.08 -10.42 -6.27
CA GLU A 178 -7.15 -11.51 -6.00
C GLU A 178 -7.07 -12.44 -7.21
N LEU A 179 -5.85 -12.78 -7.60
CA LEU A 179 -5.56 -13.71 -8.69
C LEU A 179 -4.57 -14.76 -8.18
N GLN A 180 -4.88 -16.01 -8.41
CA GLN A 180 -3.93 -17.11 -8.21
C GLN A 180 -3.51 -17.62 -9.58
N ALA A 181 -2.20 -17.79 -9.77
CA ALA A 181 -1.64 -18.19 -11.04
C ALA A 181 -0.57 -19.26 -10.86
N THR A 182 -0.65 -20.27 -11.68
CA THR A 182 0.30 -21.38 -11.77
C THR A 182 1.11 -21.35 -13.06
N ASP A 183 0.53 -20.73 -14.09
CA ASP A 183 1.13 -20.57 -15.39
C ASP A 183 1.22 -19.10 -15.82
N PRO A 184 2.21 -18.75 -16.67
CA PRO A 184 2.31 -17.39 -17.21
C PRO A 184 1.07 -16.93 -17.98
N THR A 185 0.33 -17.86 -18.57
CA THR A 185 -0.92 -17.58 -19.31
C THR A 185 -2.04 -17.08 -18.39
N GLU A 186 -2.07 -17.55 -17.13
CA GLU A 186 -3.06 -17.15 -16.13
C GLU A 186 -2.81 -15.73 -15.57
N VAL A 187 -1.61 -15.21 -15.79
CA VAL A 187 -1.22 -13.83 -15.46
C VAL A 187 -1.27 -12.95 -16.73
N GLY A 188 -1.85 -13.41 -17.82
CA GLY A 188 -1.95 -12.64 -19.04
C GLY A 188 -2.68 -11.31 -18.85
N LEU A 189 -2.30 -10.28 -19.61
CA LEU A 189 -2.92 -8.96 -19.56
C LEU A 189 -4.44 -9.04 -19.81
N ASP A 190 -4.86 -9.97 -20.67
CA ASP A 190 -6.27 -10.19 -20.96
C ASP A 190 -7.05 -10.72 -19.76
N VAL A 191 -6.43 -11.59 -18.95
CA VAL A 191 -7.01 -12.08 -17.70
C VAL A 191 -7.17 -10.96 -16.70
N ILE A 192 -6.14 -10.12 -16.54
CA ILE A 192 -6.19 -8.95 -15.66
C ILE A 192 -7.26 -7.97 -16.11
N ARG A 193 -7.32 -7.68 -17.42
CA ARG A 193 -8.36 -6.82 -18.01
C ARG A 193 -9.76 -7.37 -17.77
N GLY A 194 -9.97 -8.67 -17.99
CA GLY A 194 -11.26 -9.32 -17.74
C GLY A 194 -11.71 -9.28 -16.27
N ARG A 195 -10.75 -9.25 -15.33
CA ARG A 195 -11.04 -9.12 -13.90
C ARG A 195 -11.16 -7.68 -13.42
N ALA A 196 -10.70 -6.72 -14.23
CA ALA A 196 -10.77 -5.31 -13.92
C ALA A 196 -12.15 -4.70 -14.21
N ASN A 197 -12.89 -5.29 -15.12
CA ASN A 197 -14.25 -4.85 -15.51
C ASN A 197 -15.34 -5.31 -14.54
#